data_c1df0dfaa12c6f94d762338bf4235ace
#
_entry.id   c1df0dfaa12c6f94d762338bf4235ace
#
_cell.length_a   1.000
_cell.length_b   1.000
_cell.length_c   1.000
_cell.angle_alpha   90.00
_cell.angle_beta   90.00
_cell.angle_gamma   90.00
#
_symmetry.space_group_name_H-M   'P 1'
#
loop_
_entity.id
_entity.type
_entity.pdbx_description
1 polymer ?
#
loop_
_entity_poly.entity_id
_entity_poly.type
_entity_poly.pdbx_seq_one_letter_code
_entity_poly.pdbx_strand_id
1 'polypeptide(L)'
;MKFDIKKHIYLILLFILPFTVKTAQSQEVTNIHIAVTDTVPAYTSDSAVINFLKDAGIPITQNSKLKLLKSGRAKFIDLFEEIRHAKHHIHLEYFNFRNDSIANALFDLLEEKVKEGVEVRALFDAFGNLSNNKPLKKKHIKAIRDKGIEIVKFDPFKFPYINHALHRDHRKIVVIDGKIGYTGGMNIANYYIKGLPEIGDWRDMHIRIEGNAVNELQNIFLTMWNKSTKQHISGSQYYPLRNDSTFKGNKNVAIVDRIPKKEPKLMRQTYIKSIDAAQDKIQIVNPYFTPIPSIKKAIKRALKRGVEVEIMIPGKSDIPFTPDAAFYTANKLRKKGAKIYVYNGGFHHSKIMMVDSLFCTVGSTNLNSRSLRYDYEVNAFIFDKETTHELSTMFDHDKLDSTLLTKEEYKKRSGWKRFVGWFANLFSPFL
;
A
#
# COMPACT_ATOMS: atom_id res chain seq x y z
N MET A 1 28.02 0.43 -17.25
CA MET A 1 27.87 1.58 -16.34
C MET A 1 28.01 1.06 -14.91
N LYS A 2 29.08 1.44 -14.21
CA LYS A 2 29.40 0.89 -12.88
C LYS A 2 28.33 1.32 -11.85
N PHE A 3 27.72 0.35 -11.21
CA PHE A 3 26.82 0.58 -10.08
C PHE A 3 27.60 1.30 -8.98
N ASP A 4 27.14 2.48 -8.58
CA ASP A 4 27.77 3.24 -7.49
C ASP A 4 27.32 2.64 -6.15
N ILE A 5 28.06 1.63 -5.71
CA ILE A 5 27.88 0.89 -4.45
C ILE A 5 27.89 1.83 -3.22
N LYS A 6 28.56 2.97 -3.30
CA LYS A 6 28.66 3.93 -2.19
C LYS A 6 27.34 4.57 -1.79
N LYS A 7 26.43 4.84 -2.74
CA LYS A 7 25.11 5.43 -2.44
C LYS A 7 24.16 4.45 -1.72
N HIS A 8 24.37 3.16 -1.89
CA HIS A 8 23.53 2.12 -1.28
C HIS A 8 24.03 1.64 0.08
N ILE A 9 25.34 1.80 0.36
CA ILE A 9 25.94 1.47 1.66
C ILE A 9 25.43 2.42 2.76
N TYR A 10 25.18 3.69 2.49
CA TYR A 10 24.57 4.62 3.44
C TYR A 10 23.14 4.22 3.86
N LEU A 11 22.39 3.56 2.98
CA LEU A 11 21.06 3.04 3.32
C LEU A 11 21.14 1.81 4.25
N ILE A 12 22.21 1.02 4.16
CA ILE A 12 22.41 -0.20 4.96
C ILE A 12 23.02 0.12 6.33
N LEU A 13 23.91 1.10 6.41
CA LEU A 13 24.57 1.48 7.68
C LEU A 13 23.65 2.22 8.67
N LEU A 14 22.56 2.83 8.22
CA LEU A 14 21.53 3.42 9.09
C LEU A 14 20.70 2.36 9.86
N PHE A 15 20.86 1.07 9.56
CA PHE A 15 20.12 -0.03 10.17
C PHE A 15 20.92 -0.89 11.17
N ILE A 16 22.21 -0.57 11.42
CA ILE A 16 23.08 -1.39 12.28
C ILE A 16 23.55 -0.59 13.52
N LEU A 17 22.62 0.03 14.24
CA LEU A 17 22.90 0.48 15.60
C LEU A 17 22.14 -0.44 16.58
N PRO A 18 22.82 -1.04 17.57
CA PRO A 18 22.18 -1.88 18.56
C PRO A 18 21.36 -1.02 19.53
N PHE A 19 20.04 -1.10 19.45
CA PHE A 19 19.17 -0.59 20.50
C PHE A 19 19.07 -1.65 21.60
N THR A 20 19.55 -1.31 22.79
CA THR A 20 19.22 -2.05 24.01
C THR A 20 17.73 -1.89 24.30
N VAL A 21 16.99 -2.96 24.09
CA VAL A 21 15.57 -3.04 24.45
C VAL A 21 15.51 -3.45 25.92
N LYS A 22 15.04 -2.55 26.79
CA LYS A 22 14.54 -2.94 28.11
C LYS A 22 13.33 -3.85 27.92
N THR A 23 13.46 -5.09 28.37
CA THR A 23 12.36 -6.06 28.43
C THR A 23 11.36 -5.62 29.48
N ALA A 24 10.14 -5.28 29.04
CA ALA A 24 8.98 -5.20 29.92
C ALA A 24 8.47 -6.61 30.19
N GLN A 25 8.31 -6.95 31.44
CA GLN A 25 7.76 -8.23 31.92
C GLN A 25 6.37 -8.47 31.35
N SER A 26 6.18 -9.67 30.79
CA SER A 26 4.91 -10.18 30.36
C SER A 26 4.05 -10.54 31.55
N GLN A 27 2.89 -9.94 31.69
CA GLN A 27 1.82 -10.50 32.53
C GLN A 27 1.28 -11.79 31.92
N GLU A 28 1.18 -12.82 32.74
CA GLU A 28 0.58 -14.11 32.40
C GLU A 28 -0.87 -13.92 31.94
N VAL A 29 -1.15 -14.34 30.72
CA VAL A 29 -2.52 -14.48 30.22
C VAL A 29 -2.95 -15.92 30.47
N THR A 30 -3.91 -16.09 31.36
CA THR A 30 -4.59 -17.34 31.65
C THR A 30 -5.05 -18.03 30.36
N ASN A 31 -4.61 -19.25 30.15
CA ASN A 31 -5.04 -20.10 29.03
C ASN A 31 -6.51 -20.49 29.22
N ILE A 32 -7.41 -19.86 28.49
CA ILE A 32 -8.76 -20.38 28.29
C ILE A 32 -8.68 -21.41 27.17
N HIS A 33 -8.78 -22.68 27.51
CA HIS A 33 -9.02 -23.76 26.56
C HIS A 33 -10.44 -23.63 26.02
N ILE A 34 -10.60 -23.02 24.85
CA ILE A 34 -11.85 -23.12 24.08
C ILE A 34 -11.79 -24.41 23.28
N ALA A 35 -12.66 -25.35 23.59
CA ALA A 35 -12.86 -26.54 22.78
C ALA A 35 -13.25 -26.12 21.36
N VAL A 36 -12.45 -26.52 20.37
CA VAL A 36 -12.77 -26.33 18.95
C VAL A 36 -13.84 -27.36 18.61
N THR A 37 -15.11 -26.93 18.65
CA THR A 37 -16.18 -27.66 17.99
C THR A 37 -16.09 -27.36 16.50
N ASP A 38 -16.04 -28.40 15.64
CA ASP A 38 -16.11 -28.33 14.18
C ASP A 38 -17.50 -27.85 13.74
N THR A 39 -17.85 -26.60 14.07
CA THR A 39 -19.03 -25.93 13.55
C THR A 39 -18.63 -25.11 12.35
N VAL A 40 -19.30 -25.36 11.20
CA VAL A 40 -19.27 -24.50 10.03
C VAL A 40 -19.39 -23.03 10.48
N PRO A 41 -18.51 -22.13 10.11
CA PRO A 41 -18.59 -20.74 10.56
C PRO A 41 -19.96 -20.15 10.19
N ALA A 42 -20.68 -19.65 11.19
CA ALA A 42 -22.00 -19.03 11.01
C ALA A 42 -21.98 -17.74 10.14
N TYR A 43 -20.78 -17.31 9.71
CA TYR A 43 -20.57 -16.06 8.97
C TYR A 43 -19.73 -16.31 7.71
N THR A 44 -20.07 -15.60 6.63
CA THR A 44 -19.22 -15.49 5.44
C THR A 44 -17.95 -14.70 5.77
N SER A 45 -16.87 -14.90 4.98
CA SER A 45 -15.58 -14.25 5.27
C SER A 45 -15.65 -12.73 5.26
N ASP A 46 -16.44 -12.15 4.35
CA ASP A 46 -16.68 -10.69 4.27
C ASP A 46 -17.43 -10.18 5.51
N SER A 47 -18.52 -10.85 5.95
CA SER A 47 -19.28 -10.48 7.14
C SER A 47 -18.41 -10.45 8.40
N ALA A 48 -17.51 -11.42 8.54
CA ALA A 48 -16.59 -11.49 9.68
C ALA A 48 -15.61 -10.29 9.72
N VAL A 49 -15.15 -9.82 8.54
CA VAL A 49 -14.26 -8.66 8.44
C VAL A 49 -15.05 -7.36 8.60
N ILE A 50 -16.23 -7.25 8.02
CA ILE A 50 -17.13 -6.10 8.19
C ILE A 50 -17.44 -5.88 9.69
N ASN A 51 -17.82 -6.93 10.41
CA ASN A 51 -18.10 -6.82 11.84
C ASN A 51 -16.87 -6.39 12.64
N PHE A 52 -15.71 -7.00 12.36
CA PHE A 52 -14.44 -6.58 12.98
C PHE A 52 -14.12 -5.11 12.75
N LEU A 53 -14.32 -4.58 11.52
CA LEU A 53 -14.07 -3.18 11.21
C LEU A 53 -15.07 -2.26 11.90
N LYS A 54 -16.36 -2.62 11.95
CA LYS A 54 -17.39 -1.87 12.68
C LYS A 54 -17.06 -1.80 14.17
N ASP A 55 -16.66 -2.91 14.79
CA ASP A 55 -16.25 -2.97 16.19
C ASP A 55 -15.01 -2.12 16.48
N ALA A 56 -14.13 -1.97 15.48
CA ALA A 56 -12.98 -1.07 15.52
C ALA A 56 -13.32 0.40 15.22
N GLY A 57 -14.60 0.73 15.02
CA GLY A 57 -15.05 2.11 14.72
C GLY A 57 -14.76 2.57 13.30
N ILE A 58 -14.49 1.66 12.36
CA ILE A 58 -14.21 1.99 10.96
C ILE A 58 -15.53 2.01 10.16
N PRO A 59 -15.88 3.13 9.53
CA PRO A 59 -17.09 3.24 8.72
C PRO A 59 -17.07 2.29 7.52
N ILE A 60 -18.18 1.59 7.29
CA ILE A 60 -18.44 0.84 6.06
C ILE A 60 -19.44 1.66 5.24
N THR A 61 -18.97 2.29 4.19
CA THR A 61 -19.83 3.09 3.30
C THR A 61 -20.47 2.19 2.25
N GLN A 62 -21.76 2.41 1.96
CA GLN A 62 -22.56 1.52 1.10
C GLN A 62 -22.85 2.08 -0.30
N ASN A 63 -22.41 3.28 -0.58
CA ASN A 63 -22.76 4.02 -1.80
C ASN A 63 -21.54 4.40 -2.63
N SER A 64 -20.55 3.55 -2.72
CA SER A 64 -19.34 3.87 -3.50
C SER A 64 -19.46 3.38 -4.95
N LYS A 65 -18.91 4.16 -5.89
CA LYS A 65 -18.50 3.70 -7.21
C LYS A 65 -17.00 3.53 -7.23
N LEU A 66 -16.55 2.49 -7.92
CA LEU A 66 -15.13 2.13 -7.97
C LEU A 66 -14.68 1.96 -9.42
N LYS A 67 -13.45 2.40 -9.71
CA LYS A 67 -12.77 2.13 -10.97
C LYS A 67 -11.36 1.63 -10.68
N LEU A 68 -11.07 0.39 -11.08
CA LEU A 68 -9.73 -0.17 -10.98
C LEU A 68 -8.83 0.43 -12.06
N LEU A 69 -7.67 0.94 -11.67
CA LEU A 69 -6.66 1.55 -12.54
C LEU A 69 -5.45 0.62 -12.57
N LYS A 70 -5.48 -0.32 -13.52
CA LYS A 70 -4.59 -1.49 -13.59
C LYS A 70 -3.19 -1.20 -14.16
N SER A 71 -2.90 0.07 -14.46
CA SER A 71 -1.59 0.51 -14.97
C SER A 71 -1.34 1.99 -14.69
N GLY A 72 -0.08 2.40 -14.73
CA GLY A 72 0.27 3.82 -14.61
C GLY A 72 -0.37 4.67 -15.70
N ARG A 73 -0.45 4.18 -16.94
CA ARG A 73 -1.13 4.89 -18.04
C ARG A 73 -2.61 5.13 -17.70
N ALA A 74 -3.32 4.09 -17.27
CA ALA A 74 -4.74 4.23 -16.89
C ALA A 74 -4.91 5.21 -15.74
N LYS A 75 -4.06 5.13 -14.70
CA LYS A 75 -4.09 6.05 -13.56
C LYS A 75 -3.89 7.50 -13.99
N PHE A 76 -2.85 7.79 -14.78
CA PHE A 76 -2.52 9.18 -15.09
C PHE A 76 -3.50 9.81 -16.09
N ILE A 77 -4.04 9.05 -17.04
CA ILE A 77 -5.12 9.54 -17.91
C ILE A 77 -6.35 9.91 -17.06
N ASP A 78 -6.80 9.01 -16.20
CA ASP A 78 -7.97 9.21 -15.35
C ASP A 78 -7.75 10.37 -14.36
N LEU A 79 -6.63 10.38 -13.66
CA LEU A 79 -6.31 11.42 -12.68
C LEU A 79 -6.22 12.82 -13.31
N PHE A 80 -5.56 12.95 -14.46
CA PHE A 80 -5.40 14.25 -15.12
C PHE A 80 -6.73 14.76 -15.64
N GLU A 81 -7.60 13.88 -16.12
CA GLU A 81 -8.95 14.24 -16.55
C GLU A 81 -9.78 14.77 -15.38
N GLU A 82 -9.78 14.07 -14.25
CA GLU A 82 -10.54 14.52 -13.07
C GLU A 82 -9.97 15.82 -12.48
N ILE A 83 -8.65 16.03 -12.53
CA ILE A 83 -8.03 17.30 -12.11
C ILE A 83 -8.52 18.46 -12.99
N ARG A 84 -8.66 18.28 -14.32
CA ARG A 84 -9.19 19.34 -15.21
C ARG A 84 -10.60 19.79 -14.80
N HIS A 85 -11.41 18.88 -14.28
CA HIS A 85 -12.78 19.15 -13.85
C HIS A 85 -12.91 19.70 -12.42
N ALA A 86 -11.82 19.74 -11.65
CA ALA A 86 -11.82 20.26 -10.28
C ALA A 86 -12.31 21.70 -10.20
N LYS A 87 -13.10 22.05 -9.17
CA LYS A 87 -13.72 23.37 -8.98
C LYS A 87 -13.39 24.01 -7.62
N HIS A 88 -13.05 23.24 -6.60
CA HIS A 88 -12.84 23.75 -5.24
C HIS A 88 -11.44 23.46 -4.71
N HIS A 89 -11.05 22.19 -4.64
CA HIS A 89 -9.77 21.82 -4.08
C HIS A 89 -9.21 20.52 -4.65
N ILE A 90 -7.89 20.44 -4.66
CA ILE A 90 -7.13 19.24 -5.02
C ILE A 90 -6.12 19.00 -3.91
N HIS A 91 -6.24 17.88 -3.21
CA HIS A 91 -5.36 17.44 -2.16
C HIS A 91 -4.57 16.21 -2.61
N LEU A 92 -3.23 16.25 -2.47
CA LEU A 92 -2.35 15.17 -2.90
C LEU A 92 -1.41 14.77 -1.74
N GLU A 93 -1.41 13.51 -1.37
CA GLU A 93 -0.50 12.91 -0.38
C GLU A 93 0.23 11.74 -1.01
N TYR A 94 1.56 11.84 -1.12
CA TYR A 94 2.37 10.81 -1.78
C TYR A 94 3.65 10.53 -1.00
N PHE A 95 4.15 9.29 -1.09
CA PHE A 95 5.47 8.96 -0.60
C PHE A 95 6.55 9.75 -1.36
N ASN A 96 6.43 9.87 -2.70
CA ASN A 96 7.27 10.75 -3.47
C ASN A 96 6.58 11.30 -4.74
N PHE A 97 7.03 12.50 -5.13
CA PHE A 97 6.92 13.03 -6.47
C PHE A 97 8.29 12.94 -7.11
N ARG A 98 8.42 12.22 -8.22
CA ARG A 98 9.68 12.16 -8.94
C ARG A 98 9.82 13.36 -9.86
N ASN A 99 11.00 14.01 -9.87
CA ASN A 99 11.23 15.12 -10.78
C ASN A 99 11.44 14.60 -12.22
N ASP A 100 10.34 14.26 -12.89
CA ASP A 100 10.28 13.74 -14.26
C ASP A 100 9.07 14.30 -15.02
N SER A 101 8.90 13.92 -16.30
CA SER A 101 7.90 14.55 -17.18
C SER A 101 6.45 14.37 -16.69
N ILE A 102 6.11 13.26 -16.06
CA ILE A 102 4.75 13.06 -15.51
C ILE A 102 4.49 13.99 -14.32
N ALA A 103 5.44 14.10 -13.39
CA ALA A 103 5.27 14.99 -12.25
C ALA A 103 5.26 16.47 -12.69
N ASN A 104 6.11 16.83 -13.66
CA ASN A 104 6.11 18.20 -14.20
C ASN A 104 4.78 18.52 -14.89
N ALA A 105 4.27 17.63 -15.75
CA ALA A 105 2.96 17.79 -16.39
C ALA A 105 1.81 17.89 -15.37
N LEU A 106 1.90 17.13 -14.27
CA LEU A 106 0.94 17.24 -13.17
C LEU A 106 1.01 18.65 -12.53
N PHE A 107 2.20 19.14 -12.19
CA PHE A 107 2.34 20.47 -11.55
C PHE A 107 1.98 21.62 -12.51
N ASP A 108 2.16 21.46 -13.82
CA ASP A 108 1.71 22.43 -14.81
C ASP A 108 0.16 22.47 -14.86
N LEU A 109 -0.49 21.31 -14.91
CA LEU A 109 -1.96 21.23 -14.84
C LEU A 109 -2.52 21.79 -13.52
N LEU A 110 -1.86 21.53 -12.40
CA LEU A 110 -2.25 22.07 -11.10
C LEU A 110 -2.09 23.60 -11.03
N GLU A 111 -1.08 24.18 -11.71
CA GLU A 111 -0.94 25.62 -11.87
C GLU A 111 -2.13 26.23 -12.63
N GLU A 112 -2.59 25.58 -13.71
CA GLU A 112 -3.78 26.01 -14.44
C GLU A 112 -5.00 26.05 -13.49
N LYS A 113 -5.18 25.02 -12.68
CA LYS A 113 -6.28 24.97 -11.70
C LYS A 113 -6.17 26.04 -10.62
N VAL A 114 -4.97 26.34 -10.13
CA VAL A 114 -4.74 27.46 -9.20
C VAL A 114 -5.17 28.79 -9.83
N LYS A 115 -4.84 29.03 -11.10
CA LYS A 115 -5.26 30.23 -11.84
C LYS A 115 -6.79 30.31 -12.01
N GLU A 116 -7.48 29.17 -11.99
CA GLU A 116 -8.95 29.09 -11.98
C GLU A 116 -9.56 29.27 -10.57
N GLY A 117 -8.74 29.48 -9.52
CA GLY A 117 -9.18 29.65 -8.14
C GLY A 117 -9.32 28.38 -7.32
N VAL A 118 -8.82 27.22 -7.83
CA VAL A 118 -8.85 25.94 -7.12
C VAL A 118 -7.73 25.91 -6.06
N GLU A 119 -8.05 25.53 -4.83
CA GLU A 119 -7.06 25.34 -3.77
C GLU A 119 -6.25 24.05 -4.02
N VAL A 120 -4.93 24.13 -4.11
CA VAL A 120 -4.07 22.96 -4.35
C VAL A 120 -3.08 22.76 -3.23
N ARG A 121 -3.16 21.61 -2.55
CA ARG A 121 -2.25 21.22 -1.47
C ARG A 121 -1.61 19.87 -1.76
N ALA A 122 -0.28 19.80 -1.65
CA ALA A 122 0.51 18.61 -1.91
C ALA A 122 1.43 18.28 -0.72
N LEU A 123 1.31 17.09 -0.18
CA LEU A 123 2.16 16.54 0.88
C LEU A 123 3.02 15.41 0.35
N PHE A 124 4.30 15.36 0.69
CA PHE A 124 5.16 14.24 0.33
C PHE A 124 6.18 13.92 1.40
N ASP A 125 6.54 12.63 1.48
CA ASP A 125 7.47 12.14 2.51
C ASP A 125 8.91 12.59 2.23
N ALA A 126 9.61 13.07 3.28
CA ALA A 126 11.00 13.53 3.12
C ALA A 126 11.96 12.40 2.79
N PHE A 127 11.78 11.20 3.38
CA PHE A 127 12.60 10.03 3.07
C PHE A 127 12.28 9.47 1.69
N GLY A 128 10.98 9.38 1.35
CA GLY A 128 10.53 8.97 0.02
C GLY A 128 11.14 9.84 -1.08
N ASN A 129 11.24 11.14 -0.83
CA ASN A 129 11.91 12.03 -1.77
C ASN A 129 13.44 11.79 -1.85
N LEU A 130 14.12 11.53 -0.73
CA LEU A 130 15.57 11.29 -0.70
C LEU A 130 15.96 9.95 -1.33
N SER A 131 15.16 8.91 -1.12
CA SER A 131 15.39 7.57 -1.67
C SER A 131 15.18 7.48 -3.18
N ASN A 132 14.59 8.49 -3.77
CA ASN A 132 14.27 8.60 -5.18
C ASN A 132 15.51 9.10 -5.97
N ASN A 133 15.80 8.47 -7.11
CA ASN A 133 16.95 8.86 -7.95
C ASN A 133 16.76 10.20 -8.72
N LYS A 134 15.54 10.76 -8.74
CA LYS A 134 15.21 12.10 -9.27
C LYS A 134 14.40 12.89 -8.24
N PRO A 135 14.99 13.26 -7.09
CA PRO A 135 14.27 13.94 -6.01
C PRO A 135 13.89 15.37 -6.37
N LEU A 136 12.81 15.86 -5.79
CA LEU A 136 12.50 17.28 -5.76
C LEU A 136 13.53 18.00 -4.87
N LYS A 137 14.42 18.79 -5.48
CA LYS A 137 15.39 19.64 -4.77
C LYS A 137 14.73 20.93 -4.31
N LYS A 138 15.39 21.71 -3.45
CA LYS A 138 14.87 23.00 -2.95
C LYS A 138 14.40 23.93 -4.07
N LYS A 139 15.17 24.03 -5.18
CA LYS A 139 14.80 24.85 -6.34
C LYS A 139 13.50 24.39 -7.02
N HIS A 140 13.27 23.06 -7.11
CA HIS A 140 12.05 22.51 -7.73
C HIS A 140 10.84 22.78 -6.85
N ILE A 141 10.98 22.61 -5.52
CA ILE A 141 9.91 22.92 -4.56
C ILE A 141 9.56 24.42 -4.57
N LYS A 142 10.58 25.29 -4.68
CA LYS A 142 10.34 26.73 -4.84
C LYS A 142 9.55 27.00 -6.12
N ALA A 143 9.98 26.47 -7.26
CA ALA A 143 9.28 26.65 -8.54
C ALA A 143 7.82 26.15 -8.50
N ILE A 144 7.53 25.05 -7.79
CA ILE A 144 6.15 24.55 -7.59
C ILE A 144 5.35 25.53 -6.71
N ARG A 145 5.96 26.11 -5.67
CA ARG A 145 5.30 27.12 -4.84
C ARG A 145 5.03 28.42 -5.58
N ASP A 146 5.97 28.81 -6.46
CA ASP A 146 5.83 30.00 -7.30
C ASP A 146 4.62 29.87 -8.27
N LYS A 147 4.13 28.63 -8.54
CA LYS A 147 2.90 28.32 -9.28
C LYS A 147 1.62 28.46 -8.42
N GLY A 148 1.73 28.87 -7.13
CA GLY A 148 0.61 28.97 -6.20
C GLY A 148 0.20 27.65 -5.53
N ILE A 149 0.97 26.57 -5.71
CA ILE A 149 0.70 25.27 -5.11
C ILE A 149 1.32 25.20 -3.71
N GLU A 150 0.50 24.94 -2.69
CA GLU A 150 1.00 24.66 -1.36
C GLU A 150 1.64 23.28 -1.30
N ILE A 151 2.97 23.19 -1.37
CA ILE A 151 3.69 21.91 -1.30
C ILE A 151 4.57 21.83 -0.06
N VAL A 152 4.43 20.73 0.71
CA VAL A 152 5.10 20.53 2.01
C VAL A 152 5.72 19.15 2.09
N LYS A 153 6.89 19.08 2.76
CA LYS A 153 7.52 17.81 3.12
C LYS A 153 7.01 17.31 4.45
N PHE A 154 6.51 16.10 4.48
CA PHE A 154 6.24 15.39 5.72
C PHE A 154 7.55 14.98 6.40
N ASP A 155 7.64 15.31 7.67
CA ASP A 155 8.70 14.90 8.61
C ASP A 155 10.13 14.97 8.06
N PRO A 156 10.63 16.19 7.73
CA PRO A 156 11.98 16.38 7.26
C PRO A 156 13.01 15.98 8.33
N PHE A 157 14.10 15.33 7.90
CA PHE A 157 15.19 14.98 8.81
C PHE A 157 15.81 16.23 9.44
N LYS A 158 15.91 16.23 10.77
CA LYS A 158 16.59 17.26 11.55
C LYS A 158 17.70 16.61 12.39
N PHE A 159 18.93 17.00 12.17
CA PHE A 159 20.04 16.55 13.01
C PHE A 159 19.85 17.09 14.43
N PRO A 160 20.09 16.31 15.49
CA PRO A 160 20.61 14.93 15.57
C PRO A 160 19.49 13.87 15.65
N TYR A 161 18.22 14.20 15.39
CA TYR A 161 17.05 13.35 15.64
C TYR A 161 16.86 12.29 14.55
N ILE A 162 17.57 11.16 14.67
CA ILE A 162 17.42 9.99 13.80
C ILE A 162 16.04 9.30 14.00
N ASN A 163 15.34 9.59 15.10
CA ASN A 163 14.04 9.00 15.46
C ASN A 163 12.94 9.20 14.40
N HIS A 164 13.07 10.23 13.56
CA HIS A 164 12.14 10.50 12.46
C HIS A 164 12.30 9.54 11.27
N ALA A 165 13.34 8.71 11.23
CA ALA A 165 13.56 7.74 10.14
C ALA A 165 12.56 6.58 10.12
N LEU A 166 11.92 6.27 11.25
CA LEU A 166 11.10 5.06 11.40
C LEU A 166 9.67 5.21 10.90
N HIS A 167 9.04 6.38 11.09
CA HIS A 167 7.61 6.56 10.78
C HIS A 167 7.44 7.40 9.52
N ARG A 168 7.44 6.74 8.36
CA ARG A 168 7.35 7.42 7.06
C ARG A 168 5.91 7.36 6.52
N ASP A 169 5.55 8.38 5.75
CA ASP A 169 4.25 8.43 5.10
C ASP A 169 4.32 7.71 3.75
N HIS A 170 3.83 6.47 3.75
CA HIS A 170 3.82 5.63 2.54
C HIS A 170 2.45 5.60 1.86
N ARG A 171 1.49 6.43 2.29
CA ARG A 171 0.19 6.57 1.64
C ARG A 171 0.30 7.18 0.25
N LYS A 172 -0.69 6.95 -0.57
CA LYS A 172 -0.91 7.60 -1.85
C LYS A 172 -2.38 7.95 -1.91
N ILE A 173 -2.68 9.21 -1.71
CA ILE A 173 -4.05 9.73 -1.65
C ILE A 173 -4.16 10.93 -2.59
N VAL A 174 -5.22 10.98 -3.37
CA VAL A 174 -5.69 12.23 -3.98
C VAL A 174 -7.16 12.39 -3.63
N VAL A 175 -7.55 13.61 -3.29
CA VAL A 175 -8.96 13.98 -3.15
C VAL A 175 -9.22 15.22 -4.01
N ILE A 176 -10.25 15.13 -4.85
CA ILE A 176 -10.68 16.22 -5.73
C ILE A 176 -12.10 16.61 -5.32
N ASP A 177 -12.28 17.88 -4.93
CA ASP A 177 -13.55 18.50 -4.55
C ASP A 177 -14.32 17.73 -3.44
N GLY A 178 -13.62 16.88 -2.65
CA GLY A 178 -14.26 15.97 -1.70
C GLY A 178 -15.17 14.91 -2.35
N LYS A 179 -15.23 14.82 -3.68
CA LYS A 179 -16.11 13.94 -4.44
C LYS A 179 -15.42 12.73 -5.00
N ILE A 180 -14.18 12.88 -5.44
CA ILE A 180 -13.39 11.84 -6.07
C ILE A 180 -12.16 11.60 -5.22
N GLY A 181 -11.90 10.35 -4.89
CA GLY A 181 -10.73 9.92 -4.14
C GLY A 181 -9.90 8.89 -4.91
N TYR A 182 -8.60 8.92 -4.73
CA TYR A 182 -7.68 7.92 -5.27
C TYR A 182 -6.83 7.33 -4.15
N THR A 183 -6.59 6.01 -4.21
CA THR A 183 -5.56 5.35 -3.41
C THR A 183 -5.01 4.12 -4.10
N GLY A 184 -3.90 3.56 -3.62
CA GLY A 184 -3.27 2.38 -4.20
C GLY A 184 -1.75 2.37 -4.06
N GLY A 185 -1.05 1.62 -4.93
CA GLY A 185 0.40 1.43 -4.85
C GLY A 185 1.24 2.50 -5.55
N MET A 186 0.68 3.23 -6.53
CA MET A 186 1.43 4.07 -7.46
C MET A 186 1.76 5.46 -6.90
N ASN A 187 3.02 5.85 -6.95
CA ASN A 187 3.45 7.25 -6.77
C ASN A 187 3.28 8.07 -8.07
N ILE A 188 3.84 9.28 -8.11
CA ILE A 188 3.88 10.13 -9.31
C ILE A 188 5.26 10.00 -9.95
N ALA A 189 5.36 9.12 -10.96
CA ALA A 189 6.62 8.86 -11.66
C ALA A 189 6.42 8.21 -13.04
N ASN A 190 7.31 8.53 -13.97
CA ASN A 190 7.28 8.02 -15.34
C ASN A 190 7.40 6.50 -15.46
N TYR A 191 8.10 5.86 -14.52
CA TYR A 191 8.35 4.42 -14.61
C TYR A 191 7.07 3.58 -14.47
N TYR A 192 5.99 4.13 -13.93
CA TYR A 192 4.67 3.47 -13.95
C TYR A 192 4.08 3.35 -15.36
N ILE A 193 4.57 4.16 -16.33
CA ILE A 193 4.11 4.12 -17.73
C ILE A 193 5.14 3.43 -18.62
N LYS A 194 6.44 3.73 -18.43
CA LYS A 194 7.52 3.35 -19.33
C LYS A 194 8.39 2.22 -18.82
N GLY A 195 8.14 1.74 -17.59
CA GLY A 195 9.03 0.80 -16.90
C GLY A 195 10.40 1.42 -16.58
N LEU A 196 11.34 0.55 -16.24
CA LEU A 196 12.76 0.86 -16.06
C LEU A 196 13.61 -0.10 -16.90
N PRO A 197 14.68 0.37 -17.56
CA PRO A 197 15.50 -0.48 -18.44
C PRO A 197 16.02 -1.75 -17.76
N GLU A 198 16.40 -1.67 -16.49
CA GLU A 198 17.00 -2.78 -15.74
C GLU A 198 15.96 -3.79 -15.22
N ILE A 199 14.70 -3.35 -15.08
CA ILE A 199 13.64 -4.11 -14.44
C ILE A 199 12.59 -4.59 -15.45
N GLY A 200 12.32 -3.78 -16.47
CA GLY A 200 11.22 -3.94 -17.42
C GLY A 200 9.99 -3.16 -17.02
N ASP A 201 8.81 -3.66 -17.38
CA ASP A 201 7.55 -3.00 -17.10
C ASP A 201 7.27 -2.89 -15.59
N TRP A 202 6.60 -1.81 -15.22
CA TRP A 202 6.20 -1.56 -13.84
C TRP A 202 4.68 -1.71 -13.71
N ARG A 203 4.25 -2.86 -13.23
CA ARG A 203 2.85 -3.18 -13.02
C ARG A 203 2.43 -2.83 -11.60
N ASP A 204 1.39 -2.02 -11.46
CA ASP A 204 0.86 -1.67 -10.14
C ASP A 204 -0.65 -1.41 -10.22
N MET A 205 -1.31 -1.34 -9.07
CA MET A 205 -2.75 -1.13 -8.93
C MET A 205 -3.04 0.17 -8.20
N HIS A 206 -4.02 0.91 -8.74
CA HIS A 206 -4.63 2.06 -8.10
C HIS A 206 -6.15 1.95 -8.22
N ILE A 207 -6.87 2.70 -7.41
CA ILE A 207 -8.33 2.73 -7.46
C ILE A 207 -8.83 4.17 -7.38
N ARG A 208 -9.80 4.50 -8.21
CA ARG A 208 -10.64 5.70 -8.07
C ARG A 208 -11.90 5.32 -7.31
N ILE A 209 -12.27 6.15 -6.35
CA ILE A 209 -13.43 5.99 -5.48
C ILE A 209 -14.29 7.23 -5.59
N GLU A 210 -15.58 7.06 -5.77
CA GLU A 210 -16.59 8.09 -5.62
C GLU A 210 -17.59 7.64 -4.54
N GLY A 211 -18.21 8.56 -3.84
CA GLY A 211 -19.13 8.23 -2.75
C GLY A 211 -18.56 8.57 -1.38
N ASN A 212 -19.26 8.19 -0.30
CA ASN A 212 -18.93 8.63 1.06
C ASN A 212 -17.57 8.14 1.58
N ALA A 213 -17.00 7.07 0.99
CA ALA A 213 -15.66 6.61 1.34
C ALA A 213 -14.57 7.65 1.07
N VAL A 214 -14.82 8.62 0.18
CA VAL A 214 -13.89 9.73 -0.09
C VAL A 214 -13.69 10.62 1.13
N ASN A 215 -14.71 10.74 1.99
CA ASN A 215 -14.61 11.53 3.22
C ASN A 215 -13.52 11.01 4.14
N GLU A 216 -13.31 9.69 4.19
CA GLU A 216 -12.25 9.08 5.00
C GLU A 216 -10.86 9.40 4.43
N LEU A 217 -10.69 9.38 3.11
CA LEU A 217 -9.45 9.83 2.48
C LEU A 217 -9.18 11.31 2.73
N GLN A 218 -10.23 12.13 2.69
CA GLN A 218 -10.16 13.56 3.01
C GLN A 218 -9.77 13.81 4.48
N ASN A 219 -10.35 13.05 5.41
CA ASN A 219 -10.00 13.10 6.85
C ASN A 219 -8.53 12.76 7.08
N ILE A 220 -8.03 11.72 6.40
CA ILE A 220 -6.63 11.29 6.49
C ILE A 220 -5.73 12.42 6.00
N PHE A 221 -5.99 12.96 4.79
CA PHE A 221 -5.20 14.04 4.23
C PHE A 221 -5.17 15.27 5.15
N LEU A 222 -6.32 15.79 5.58
CA LEU A 222 -6.40 16.99 6.41
C LEU A 222 -5.72 16.79 7.76
N THR A 223 -5.83 15.60 8.36
CA THR A 223 -5.13 15.26 9.59
C THR A 223 -3.60 15.34 9.40
N MET A 224 -3.08 14.78 8.31
CA MET A 224 -1.64 14.80 8.01
C MET A 224 -1.16 16.18 7.59
N TRP A 225 -1.95 16.91 6.82
CA TRP A 225 -1.65 18.29 6.42
C TRP A 225 -1.54 19.21 7.62
N ASN A 226 -2.56 19.24 8.48
CA ASN A 226 -2.59 20.09 9.68
C ASN A 226 -1.45 19.76 10.64
N LYS A 227 -1.15 18.46 10.81
CA LYS A 227 0.00 18.03 11.61
C LYS A 227 1.34 18.52 11.04
N SER A 228 1.47 18.55 9.71
CA SER A 228 2.72 18.88 9.02
C SER A 228 2.95 20.38 8.88
N THR A 229 1.89 21.18 8.80
CA THR A 229 1.93 22.64 8.54
C THR A 229 1.62 23.47 9.77
N LYS A 230 0.98 22.90 10.79
CA LYS A 230 0.35 23.60 11.92
C LYS A 230 -0.80 24.54 11.51
N GLN A 231 -1.28 24.43 10.28
CA GLN A 231 -2.54 25.02 9.86
C GLN A 231 -3.70 24.26 10.51
N HIS A 232 -4.87 24.87 10.58
CA HIS A 232 -6.08 24.26 11.13
C HIS A 232 -7.16 24.22 10.05
N ILE A 233 -6.80 23.64 8.87
CA ILE A 233 -7.71 23.51 7.74
C ILE A 233 -8.85 22.58 8.13
N SER A 234 -10.07 23.07 8.05
CA SER A 234 -11.31 22.35 8.34
C SER A 234 -12.48 23.04 7.67
N GLY A 235 -13.64 22.42 7.64
CA GLY A 235 -14.89 23.03 7.17
C GLY A 235 -15.67 22.12 6.23
N SER A 236 -16.99 22.38 6.12
CA SER A 236 -17.91 21.59 5.32
C SER A 236 -17.63 21.65 3.81
N GLN A 237 -16.92 22.67 3.33
CA GLN A 237 -16.51 22.79 1.93
C GLN A 237 -15.64 21.63 1.44
N TYR A 238 -14.95 20.94 2.33
CA TYR A 238 -14.14 19.77 2.02
C TYR A 238 -14.95 18.46 2.00
N TYR A 239 -16.22 18.49 2.46
CA TYR A 239 -17.12 17.37 2.61
C TYR A 239 -18.47 17.67 1.98
N PRO A 240 -18.55 17.77 0.65
CA PRO A 240 -19.79 18.16 -0.02
C PRO A 240 -20.91 17.16 0.29
N LEU A 241 -22.10 17.70 0.54
CA LEU A 241 -23.32 16.89 0.65
C LEU A 241 -23.58 16.17 -0.68
N ARG A 242 -23.83 14.89 -0.63
CA ARG A 242 -24.07 14.04 -1.78
C ARG A 242 -25.59 13.81 -1.94
N ASN A 243 -26.32 14.88 -2.21
CA ASN A 243 -27.76 14.83 -2.42
C ASN A 243 -28.14 14.55 -3.89
N ASP A 244 -27.17 14.09 -4.70
CA ASP A 244 -27.42 13.77 -6.08
C ASP A 244 -28.15 12.44 -6.20
N SER A 245 -29.46 12.51 -6.47
CA SER A 245 -30.32 11.33 -6.71
C SER A 245 -29.90 10.53 -7.95
N THR A 246 -29.07 11.10 -8.82
CA THR A 246 -28.53 10.43 -10.01
C THR A 246 -27.27 9.61 -9.68
N PHE A 247 -26.63 9.86 -8.54
CA PHE A 247 -25.46 9.10 -8.10
C PHE A 247 -25.88 7.70 -7.61
N LYS A 248 -25.60 6.70 -8.41
CA LYS A 248 -25.90 5.29 -8.10
C LYS A 248 -24.62 4.53 -7.76
N GLY A 249 -24.08 4.75 -6.58
CA GLY A 249 -23.05 3.90 -5.99
C GLY A 249 -23.70 2.72 -5.26
N ASN A 250 -23.13 1.52 -5.38
CA ASN A 250 -23.69 0.31 -4.77
C ASN A 250 -22.64 -0.56 -4.07
N LYS A 251 -21.40 -0.07 -3.98
CA LYS A 251 -20.30 -0.87 -3.45
C LYS A 251 -20.00 -0.49 -2.01
N ASN A 252 -19.75 -1.51 -1.18
CA ASN A 252 -19.40 -1.35 0.22
C ASN A 252 -17.89 -1.21 0.35
N VAL A 253 -17.43 -0.11 0.96
CA VAL A 253 -16.01 0.20 1.10
C VAL A 253 -15.70 0.65 2.52
N ALA A 254 -14.60 0.14 3.07
CA ALA A 254 -13.97 0.65 4.28
C ALA A 254 -12.58 1.17 3.95
N ILE A 255 -12.28 2.38 4.36
CA ILE A 255 -10.92 2.92 4.31
C ILE A 255 -10.23 2.63 5.63
N VAL A 256 -9.24 1.76 5.59
CA VAL A 256 -8.45 1.39 6.76
C VAL A 256 -7.15 2.16 6.75
N ASP A 257 -6.97 3.03 7.72
CA ASP A 257 -5.77 3.82 7.91
C ASP A 257 -4.88 3.20 8.99
N ARG A 258 -3.59 3.18 8.74
CA ARG A 258 -2.59 2.80 9.72
C ARG A 258 -1.84 4.04 10.20
N ILE A 259 -2.02 4.37 11.47
CA ILE A 259 -1.36 5.49 12.13
C ILE A 259 -0.34 4.95 13.14
N PRO A 260 0.99 5.10 12.92
CA PRO A 260 1.98 4.73 13.91
C PRO A 260 1.67 5.39 15.26
N LYS A 261 1.80 4.65 16.36
CA LYS A 261 1.51 5.06 17.74
C LYS A 261 0.04 5.21 18.11
N LYS A 262 -0.84 5.68 17.21
CA LYS A 262 -2.28 5.85 17.53
C LYS A 262 -3.06 4.57 17.24
N GLU A 263 -2.97 4.07 16.00
CA GLU A 263 -3.64 2.84 15.56
C GLU A 263 -2.63 1.81 15.00
N PRO A 264 -1.64 1.40 15.80
CA PRO A 264 -0.49 0.65 15.28
C PRO A 264 -0.82 -0.79 14.87
N LYS A 265 -1.98 -1.31 15.29
CA LYS A 265 -2.37 -2.71 15.06
C LYS A 265 -3.48 -2.88 14.04
N LEU A 266 -4.29 -1.87 13.78
CA LEU A 266 -5.53 -1.97 13.00
C LEU A 266 -5.32 -2.64 11.64
N MET A 267 -4.49 -2.08 10.76
CA MET A 267 -4.21 -2.65 9.44
C MET A 267 -3.76 -4.12 9.50
N ARG A 268 -2.84 -4.42 10.42
CA ARG A 268 -2.34 -5.78 10.62
C ARG A 268 -3.42 -6.74 11.09
N GLN A 269 -4.28 -6.31 12.01
CA GLN A 269 -5.37 -7.13 12.52
C GLN A 269 -6.44 -7.35 11.45
N THR A 270 -6.72 -6.34 10.61
CA THR A 270 -7.62 -6.49 9.46
C THR A 270 -7.12 -7.54 8.49
N TYR A 271 -5.84 -7.53 8.12
CA TYR A 271 -5.25 -8.59 7.30
C TYR A 271 -5.33 -9.97 7.95
N ILE A 272 -5.01 -10.07 9.25
CA ILE A 272 -5.09 -11.34 9.99
C ILE A 272 -6.55 -11.84 10.00
N LYS A 273 -7.51 -10.98 10.31
CA LYS A 273 -8.93 -11.33 10.32
C LYS A 273 -9.42 -11.77 8.94
N SER A 274 -9.01 -11.07 7.88
CA SER A 274 -9.34 -11.45 6.50
C SER A 274 -8.83 -12.85 6.14
N ILE A 275 -7.57 -13.15 6.50
CA ILE A 275 -6.96 -14.47 6.23
C ILE A 275 -7.58 -15.57 7.10
N ASP A 276 -7.87 -15.25 8.37
CA ASP A 276 -8.47 -16.23 9.29
C ASP A 276 -9.95 -16.50 8.98
N ALA A 277 -10.67 -15.53 8.40
CA ALA A 277 -12.07 -15.69 7.99
C ALA A 277 -12.23 -16.43 6.66
N ALA A 278 -11.19 -16.52 5.83
CA ALA A 278 -11.23 -17.18 4.53
C ALA A 278 -11.63 -18.66 4.64
N GLN A 279 -12.52 -19.10 3.74
CA GLN A 279 -13.11 -20.45 3.70
C GLN A 279 -12.69 -21.26 2.47
N ASP A 280 -12.48 -20.57 1.33
CA ASP A 280 -12.20 -21.21 0.04
C ASP A 280 -10.83 -20.80 -0.50
N LYS A 281 -10.63 -19.53 -0.81
CA LYS A 281 -9.44 -19.07 -1.56
C LYS A 281 -8.92 -17.72 -1.12
N ILE A 282 -7.60 -17.59 -1.05
CA ILE A 282 -6.89 -16.32 -0.86
C ILE A 282 -5.90 -16.15 -2.01
N GLN A 283 -5.96 -14.99 -2.70
CA GLN A 283 -4.97 -14.57 -3.69
C GLN A 283 -4.28 -13.29 -3.19
N ILE A 284 -2.95 -13.26 -3.20
CA ILE A 284 -2.14 -12.13 -2.72
C ILE A 284 -1.13 -11.75 -3.80
N VAL A 285 -1.07 -10.46 -4.13
CA VAL A 285 0.05 -9.87 -4.87
C VAL A 285 0.76 -8.87 -3.98
N ASN A 286 2.07 -9.05 -3.78
CA ASN A 286 2.84 -8.14 -2.94
C ASN A 286 4.32 -8.10 -3.35
N PRO A 287 4.90 -6.89 -3.60
CA PRO A 287 6.26 -6.75 -4.13
C PRO A 287 7.35 -7.10 -3.11
N TYR A 288 7.14 -6.77 -1.84
CA TYR A 288 8.11 -6.96 -0.77
C TYR A 288 7.56 -7.94 0.27
N PHE A 289 7.36 -9.18 -0.19
CA PHE A 289 6.67 -10.22 0.58
C PHE A 289 7.57 -10.84 1.66
N THR A 290 7.75 -10.11 2.75
CA THR A 290 8.45 -10.58 3.96
C THR A 290 7.55 -10.43 5.19
N PRO A 291 6.36 -11.10 5.18
CA PRO A 291 5.34 -10.88 6.20
C PRO A 291 5.84 -11.15 7.61
N ILE A 292 5.34 -10.35 8.54
CA ILE A 292 5.61 -10.49 9.98
C ILE A 292 5.10 -11.85 10.50
N PRO A 293 5.62 -12.31 11.66
CA PRO A 293 5.24 -13.64 12.18
C PRO A 293 3.75 -13.89 12.32
N SER A 294 2.95 -12.88 12.72
CA SER A 294 1.50 -13.01 12.89
C SER A 294 0.78 -13.27 11.56
N ILE A 295 1.13 -12.57 10.48
CA ILE A 295 0.60 -12.82 9.13
C ILE A 295 1.02 -14.19 8.63
N LYS A 296 2.30 -14.59 8.80
CA LYS A 296 2.77 -15.94 8.43
C LYS A 296 1.99 -17.04 9.19
N LYS A 297 1.66 -16.81 10.46
CA LYS A 297 0.85 -17.74 11.26
C LYS A 297 -0.59 -17.81 10.72
N ALA A 298 -1.21 -16.68 10.38
CA ALA A 298 -2.55 -16.65 9.79
C ALA A 298 -2.60 -17.42 8.47
N ILE A 299 -1.66 -17.17 7.53
CA ILE A 299 -1.57 -17.92 6.26
C ILE A 299 -1.45 -19.43 6.51
N LYS A 300 -0.62 -19.84 7.48
CA LYS A 300 -0.48 -21.27 7.82
C LYS A 300 -1.76 -21.88 8.41
N ARG A 301 -2.53 -21.10 9.19
CA ARG A 301 -3.86 -21.57 9.68
C ARG A 301 -4.84 -21.74 8.55
N ALA A 302 -4.89 -20.77 7.59
CA ALA A 302 -5.72 -20.90 6.40
C ALA A 302 -5.39 -22.17 5.61
N LEU A 303 -4.10 -22.40 5.30
CA LEU A 303 -3.63 -23.61 4.64
C LEU A 303 -4.00 -24.90 5.40
N LYS A 304 -3.91 -24.88 6.75
CA LYS A 304 -4.30 -26.04 7.58
C LYS A 304 -5.80 -26.32 7.55
N ARG A 305 -6.62 -25.29 7.35
CA ARG A 305 -8.09 -25.44 7.16
C ARG A 305 -8.47 -25.94 5.76
N GLY A 306 -7.51 -26.07 4.82
CA GLY A 306 -7.77 -26.46 3.43
C GLY A 306 -8.00 -25.28 2.49
N VAL A 307 -7.90 -24.05 2.96
CA VAL A 307 -8.03 -22.84 2.12
C VAL A 307 -6.93 -22.81 1.07
N GLU A 308 -7.29 -22.62 -0.19
CA GLU A 308 -6.32 -22.41 -1.27
C GLU A 308 -5.64 -21.07 -1.11
N VAL A 309 -4.31 -21.04 -0.99
CA VAL A 309 -3.56 -19.79 -0.87
C VAL A 309 -2.59 -19.67 -2.04
N GLU A 310 -2.83 -18.66 -2.88
CA GLU A 310 -2.01 -18.29 -4.02
C GLU A 310 -1.31 -16.95 -3.72
N ILE A 311 0.01 -16.91 -3.94
CA ILE A 311 0.81 -15.71 -3.67
C ILE A 311 1.66 -15.41 -4.89
N MET A 312 1.54 -14.20 -5.43
CA MET A 312 2.37 -13.71 -6.51
C MET A 312 3.41 -12.73 -5.99
N ILE A 313 4.66 -12.99 -6.29
CA ILE A 313 5.81 -12.13 -5.98
C ILE A 313 6.55 -11.79 -7.27
N PRO A 314 7.19 -10.62 -7.37
CA PRO A 314 7.97 -10.30 -8.56
C PRO A 314 9.29 -11.08 -8.61
N GLY A 315 9.70 -11.46 -9.82
CA GLY A 315 11.00 -12.09 -10.06
C GLY A 315 12.17 -11.11 -10.02
N LYS A 316 11.89 -9.83 -10.31
CA LYS A 316 12.83 -8.69 -10.23
C LYS A 316 12.34 -7.68 -9.21
N SER A 317 13.23 -6.80 -8.70
CA SER A 317 12.87 -5.72 -7.77
C SER A 317 13.78 -4.53 -7.97
N ASP A 318 13.29 -3.38 -7.56
CA ASP A 318 14.00 -2.10 -7.50
C ASP A 318 14.93 -1.98 -6.29
N ILE A 319 14.77 -2.86 -5.28
CA ILE A 319 15.59 -2.89 -4.07
C ILE A 319 16.43 -4.17 -4.06
N PRO A 320 17.78 -4.08 -4.02
CA PRO A 320 18.65 -5.26 -3.86
C PRO A 320 18.30 -6.08 -2.61
N PHE A 321 18.52 -7.38 -2.66
CA PHE A 321 18.33 -8.36 -1.58
C PHE A 321 16.87 -8.61 -1.15
N THR A 322 15.92 -7.70 -1.42
CA THR A 322 14.50 -7.91 -1.08
C THR A 322 13.88 -9.09 -1.82
N PRO A 323 14.20 -9.35 -3.11
CA PRO A 323 13.73 -10.57 -3.76
C PRO A 323 14.18 -11.84 -3.06
N ASP A 324 15.45 -11.92 -2.63
CA ASP A 324 15.98 -13.12 -2.02
C ASP A 324 15.29 -13.42 -0.68
N ALA A 325 15.01 -12.39 0.13
CA ALA A 325 14.23 -12.52 1.37
C ALA A 325 12.78 -12.96 1.10
N ALA A 326 12.14 -12.38 0.06
CA ALA A 326 10.79 -12.76 -0.37
C ALA A 326 10.74 -14.22 -0.85
N PHE A 327 11.67 -14.63 -1.70
CA PHE A 327 11.79 -16.02 -2.14
C PHE A 327 11.99 -17.01 -1.00
N TYR A 328 12.82 -16.67 -0.01
CA TYR A 328 13.03 -17.52 1.15
C TYR A 328 11.74 -17.72 1.95
N THR A 329 11.00 -16.64 2.20
CA THR A 329 9.73 -16.68 2.92
C THR A 329 8.66 -17.41 2.11
N ALA A 330 8.53 -17.11 0.82
CA ALA A 330 7.60 -17.76 -0.09
C ALA A 330 7.85 -19.28 -0.17
N ASN A 331 9.12 -19.73 -0.27
CA ASN A 331 9.45 -21.14 -0.25
C ASN A 331 9.07 -21.84 1.07
N LYS A 332 9.15 -21.13 2.22
CA LYS A 332 8.66 -21.70 3.50
C LYS A 332 7.14 -21.90 3.49
N LEU A 333 6.38 -20.97 2.88
CA LEU A 333 4.93 -21.12 2.74
C LEU A 333 4.56 -22.16 1.69
N ARG A 334 5.29 -22.23 0.56
CA ARG A 334 5.15 -23.30 -0.44
C ARG A 334 5.25 -24.69 0.20
N LYS A 335 6.25 -24.91 1.07
CA LYS A 335 6.41 -26.17 1.83
C LYS A 335 5.22 -26.47 2.76
N LYS A 336 4.33 -25.53 2.98
CA LYS A 336 3.10 -25.67 3.78
C LYS A 336 1.84 -25.73 2.92
N GLY A 337 2.00 -25.80 1.57
CA GLY A 337 0.89 -25.95 0.64
C GLY A 337 0.51 -24.68 -0.15
N ALA A 338 1.08 -23.52 0.13
CA ALA A 338 0.80 -22.33 -0.67
C ALA A 338 1.35 -22.48 -2.10
N LYS A 339 0.57 -22.06 -3.11
CA LYS A 339 1.01 -21.90 -4.50
C LYS A 339 1.69 -20.54 -4.65
N ILE A 340 2.93 -20.53 -5.08
CA ILE A 340 3.72 -19.33 -5.24
C ILE A 340 4.00 -19.09 -6.72
N TYR A 341 3.58 -17.94 -7.22
CA TYR A 341 3.83 -17.50 -8.59
C TYR A 341 4.91 -16.42 -8.60
N VAL A 342 5.91 -16.60 -9.43
CA VAL A 342 6.99 -15.62 -9.63
C VAL A 342 6.72 -14.90 -10.94
N TYR A 343 6.29 -13.64 -10.85
CA TYR A 343 5.97 -12.83 -12.02
C TYR A 343 7.22 -12.41 -12.78
N ASN A 344 7.24 -12.67 -14.08
CA ASN A 344 8.39 -12.44 -14.98
C ASN A 344 8.21 -11.25 -15.93
N GLY A 345 6.99 -10.71 -16.06
CA GLY A 345 6.66 -9.59 -16.97
C GLY A 345 7.19 -8.22 -16.52
N GLY A 346 8.15 -8.19 -15.59
CA GLY A 346 8.73 -6.97 -15.04
C GLY A 346 8.62 -6.91 -13.52
N PHE A 347 8.32 -5.73 -12.95
CA PHE A 347 8.13 -5.55 -11.51
C PHE A 347 6.67 -5.40 -11.15
N HIS A 348 6.08 -6.43 -10.55
CA HIS A 348 4.71 -6.39 -10.06
C HIS A 348 4.66 -5.74 -8.68
N HIS A 349 4.33 -4.44 -8.65
CA HIS A 349 4.37 -3.63 -7.44
C HIS A 349 3.01 -3.48 -6.74
N SER A 350 1.95 -4.18 -7.18
CA SER A 350 0.62 -4.11 -6.55
C SER A 350 0.61 -4.65 -5.12
N LYS A 351 -0.24 -4.09 -4.29
CA LYS A 351 -0.52 -4.54 -2.93
C LYS A 351 -2.01 -4.81 -2.84
N ILE A 352 -2.38 -6.03 -3.23
CA ILE A 352 -3.77 -6.48 -3.31
C ILE A 352 -3.92 -7.85 -2.68
N MET A 353 -5.10 -8.09 -2.13
CA MET A 353 -5.51 -9.41 -1.66
C MET A 353 -6.99 -9.59 -1.99
N MET A 354 -7.36 -10.76 -2.50
CA MET A 354 -8.71 -11.19 -2.77
C MET A 354 -9.02 -12.40 -1.88
N VAL A 355 -10.24 -12.47 -1.35
CA VAL A 355 -10.67 -13.52 -0.41
C VAL A 355 -12.04 -14.04 -0.82
N ASP A 356 -12.13 -15.35 -1.04
CA ASP A 356 -13.36 -16.14 -1.30
C ASP A 356 -14.26 -15.56 -2.43
N SER A 357 -13.71 -14.78 -3.35
CA SER A 357 -14.48 -14.02 -4.36
C SER A 357 -15.55 -13.09 -3.76
N LEU A 358 -15.48 -12.77 -2.47
CA LEU A 358 -16.44 -11.96 -1.73
C LEU A 358 -15.94 -10.55 -1.50
N PHE A 359 -14.67 -10.38 -1.18
CA PHE A 359 -14.07 -9.06 -0.93
C PHE A 359 -12.58 -9.03 -1.31
N CYS A 360 -12.08 -7.81 -1.46
CA CYS A 360 -10.69 -7.59 -1.79
C CYS A 360 -10.14 -6.35 -1.07
N THR A 361 -8.82 -6.16 -1.12
CA THR A 361 -8.19 -4.91 -0.67
C THR A 361 -7.19 -4.41 -1.70
N VAL A 362 -7.20 -3.09 -1.91
CA VAL A 362 -6.26 -2.33 -2.74
C VAL A 362 -5.71 -1.18 -1.92
N GLY A 363 -4.39 -1.01 -1.88
CA GLY A 363 -3.82 0.09 -1.10
C GLY A 363 -2.31 0.22 -1.21
N SER A 364 -1.72 0.86 -0.21
CA SER A 364 -0.29 1.14 -0.14
C SER A 364 0.51 0.10 0.66
N THR A 365 -0.17 -0.75 1.44
CA THR A 365 0.45 -1.61 2.47
C THR A 365 1.22 -2.78 1.89
N ASN A 366 2.54 -2.79 2.07
CA ASN A 366 3.34 -3.99 1.83
C ASN A 366 3.17 -4.99 2.98
N LEU A 367 3.17 -6.29 2.64
CA LEU A 367 3.17 -7.35 3.65
C LEU A 367 4.58 -7.58 4.20
N ASN A 368 5.15 -6.54 4.80
CA ASN A 368 6.45 -6.58 5.46
C ASN A 368 6.40 -5.89 6.82
N SER A 369 7.51 -5.91 7.55
CA SER A 369 7.56 -5.33 8.88
C SER A 369 7.47 -3.81 8.85
N ARG A 370 8.07 -3.18 7.83
CA ARG A 370 8.08 -1.74 7.71
C ARG A 370 6.66 -1.18 7.59
N SER A 371 5.89 -1.64 6.62
CA SER A 371 4.50 -1.19 6.41
C SER A 371 3.58 -1.54 7.58
N LEU A 372 3.72 -2.75 8.15
CA LEU A 372 2.80 -3.22 9.19
C LEU A 372 3.15 -2.77 10.62
N ARG A 373 4.33 -2.14 10.84
CA ARG A 373 4.77 -1.71 12.18
C ARG A 373 5.16 -0.24 12.27
N TYR A 374 5.67 0.36 11.19
CA TYR A 374 6.32 1.67 11.29
C TYR A 374 5.68 2.74 10.41
N ASP A 375 5.36 2.46 9.15
CA ASP A 375 4.90 3.48 8.21
C ASP A 375 3.40 3.81 8.38
N TYR A 376 3.01 5.01 7.95
CA TYR A 376 1.62 5.34 7.68
C TYR A 376 1.21 4.66 6.37
N GLU A 377 0.09 3.98 6.37
CA GLU A 377 -0.43 3.22 5.24
C GLU A 377 -1.94 3.39 5.13
N VAL A 378 -2.48 3.22 3.93
CA VAL A 378 -3.92 3.24 3.70
C VAL A 378 -4.32 2.17 2.71
N ASN A 379 -5.41 1.44 3.03
CA ASN A 379 -6.02 0.48 2.12
C ASN A 379 -7.54 0.68 2.06
N ALA A 380 -8.09 0.55 0.86
CA ALA A 380 -9.51 0.31 0.69
C ALA A 380 -9.78 -1.20 0.82
N PHE A 381 -10.65 -1.58 1.75
CA PHE A 381 -11.26 -2.90 1.82
C PHE A 381 -12.63 -2.82 1.14
N ILE A 382 -12.83 -3.61 0.12
CA ILE A 382 -13.93 -3.53 -0.83
C ILE A 382 -14.73 -4.81 -0.71
N PHE A 383 -15.95 -4.71 -0.19
CA PHE A 383 -16.87 -5.82 0.00
C PHE A 383 -17.84 -5.87 -1.19
N ASP A 384 -17.30 -6.31 -2.33
CA ASP A 384 -18.01 -6.37 -3.61
C ASP A 384 -17.47 -7.52 -4.47
N LYS A 385 -18.35 -8.43 -4.85
CA LYS A 385 -18.00 -9.63 -5.63
C LYS A 385 -17.49 -9.30 -7.03
N GLU A 386 -18.09 -8.32 -7.70
CA GLU A 386 -17.71 -7.93 -9.05
C GLU A 386 -16.27 -7.39 -9.09
N THR A 387 -15.95 -6.44 -8.21
CA THR A 387 -14.59 -5.89 -8.08
C THR A 387 -13.57 -6.95 -7.68
N THR A 388 -13.96 -7.87 -6.79
CA THR A 388 -13.09 -8.97 -6.36
C THR A 388 -12.84 -9.94 -7.50
N HIS A 389 -13.86 -10.28 -8.29
CA HIS A 389 -13.74 -11.12 -9.48
C HIS A 389 -12.85 -10.48 -10.55
N GLU A 390 -13.00 -9.18 -10.79
CA GLU A 390 -12.15 -8.44 -11.74
C GLU A 390 -10.66 -8.51 -11.35
N LEU A 391 -10.32 -8.39 -10.06
CA LEU A 391 -8.96 -8.54 -9.56
C LEU A 391 -8.46 -9.99 -9.61
N SER A 392 -9.33 -10.97 -9.33
CA SER A 392 -8.99 -12.40 -9.44
C SER A 392 -8.71 -12.78 -10.87
N THR A 393 -9.52 -12.32 -11.82
CA THR A 393 -9.31 -12.52 -13.27
C THR A 393 -7.97 -11.93 -13.71
N MET A 394 -7.64 -10.73 -13.23
CA MET A 394 -6.34 -10.11 -13.49
C MET A 394 -5.19 -10.95 -12.90
N PHE A 395 -5.33 -11.46 -11.69
CA PHE A 395 -4.34 -12.34 -11.06
C PHE A 395 -4.14 -13.63 -11.88
N ASP A 396 -5.22 -14.23 -12.37
CA ASP A 396 -5.16 -15.44 -13.18
C ASP A 396 -4.52 -15.18 -14.56
N HIS A 397 -4.77 -14.00 -15.15
CA HIS A 397 -4.05 -13.58 -16.35
C HIS A 397 -2.53 -13.41 -16.08
N ASP A 398 -2.16 -12.78 -14.96
CA ASP A 398 -0.76 -12.57 -14.59
C ASP A 398 -0.01 -13.88 -14.29
N LYS A 399 -0.72 -14.98 -14.01
CA LYS A 399 -0.12 -16.34 -13.93
C LYS A 399 0.49 -16.77 -15.25
N LEU A 400 -0.04 -16.32 -16.40
CA LEU A 400 0.49 -16.65 -17.71
C LEU A 400 1.92 -16.14 -17.90
N ASP A 401 2.21 -14.99 -17.28
CA ASP A 401 3.54 -14.39 -17.27
C ASP A 401 4.36 -14.77 -16.02
N SER A 402 3.95 -15.83 -15.33
CA SER A 402 4.57 -16.22 -14.04
C SER A 402 5.11 -17.66 -14.11
N THR A 403 6.13 -17.91 -13.31
CA THR A 403 6.63 -19.25 -13.06
C THR A 403 6.11 -19.77 -11.71
N LEU A 404 5.48 -20.93 -11.69
CA LEU A 404 5.12 -21.60 -10.44
C LEU A 404 6.39 -22.05 -9.70
N LEU A 405 6.59 -21.55 -8.49
CA LEU A 405 7.74 -21.88 -7.67
C LEU A 405 7.62 -23.30 -7.12
N THR A 406 8.18 -24.28 -7.82
CA THR A 406 8.31 -25.65 -7.33
C THR A 406 9.57 -25.82 -6.46
N LYS A 407 9.79 -27.03 -5.92
CA LYS A 407 11.02 -27.37 -5.22
C LYS A 407 12.24 -27.29 -6.15
N GLU A 408 12.06 -27.73 -7.39
CA GLU A 408 13.05 -27.73 -8.46
C GLU A 408 13.41 -26.30 -8.87
N GLU A 409 12.41 -25.46 -9.12
CA GLU A 409 12.62 -24.03 -9.42
C GLU A 409 13.35 -23.30 -8.29
N TYR A 410 12.99 -23.57 -7.05
CA TYR A 410 13.73 -22.97 -5.91
C TYR A 410 15.18 -23.44 -5.84
N LYS A 411 15.48 -24.71 -6.21
CA LYS A 411 16.84 -25.25 -6.21
C LYS A 411 17.72 -24.65 -7.31
N LYS A 412 17.15 -24.20 -8.45
CA LYS A 412 17.90 -23.50 -9.52
C LYS A 412 18.53 -22.18 -9.03
N ARG A 413 18.02 -21.58 -7.96
CA ARG A 413 18.67 -20.42 -7.34
C ARG A 413 20.02 -20.81 -6.75
N SER A 414 21.05 -20.01 -7.05
CA SER A 414 22.41 -20.27 -6.53
C SER A 414 22.43 -20.41 -5.00
N GLY A 415 23.38 -21.18 -4.48
CA GLY A 415 23.59 -21.33 -3.02
C GLY A 415 23.73 -19.99 -2.33
N TRP A 416 24.44 -19.04 -2.97
CA TRP A 416 24.63 -17.68 -2.47
C TRP A 416 23.29 -16.93 -2.34
N LYS A 417 22.43 -16.90 -3.36
CA LYS A 417 21.11 -16.26 -3.30
C LYS A 417 20.22 -16.87 -2.21
N ARG A 418 20.30 -18.17 -2.01
CA ARG A 418 19.57 -18.86 -0.93
C ARG A 418 20.08 -18.49 0.44
N PHE A 419 21.40 -18.36 0.59
CA PHE A 419 22.05 -17.88 1.83
C PHE A 419 21.66 -16.41 2.11
N VAL A 420 21.78 -15.54 1.12
CA VAL A 420 21.37 -14.12 1.24
C VAL A 420 19.91 -14.02 1.66
N GLY A 421 19.00 -14.82 1.07
CA GLY A 421 17.60 -14.83 1.44
C GLY A 421 17.36 -15.27 2.90
N TRP A 422 18.08 -16.28 3.36
CA TRP A 422 18.05 -16.72 4.75
C TRP A 422 18.57 -15.62 5.69
N PHE A 423 19.74 -15.06 5.38
CA PHE A 423 20.38 -14.02 6.18
C PHE A 423 19.52 -12.75 6.24
N ALA A 424 19.04 -12.25 5.09
CA ALA A 424 18.15 -11.08 5.03
C ALA A 424 16.84 -11.32 5.82
N ASN A 425 16.34 -12.56 5.87
CA ASN A 425 15.14 -12.88 6.64
C ASN A 425 15.36 -12.77 8.16
N LEU A 426 16.61 -12.85 8.68
CA LEU A 426 16.90 -12.56 10.09
C LEU A 426 16.61 -11.09 10.42
N PHE A 427 16.81 -10.20 9.45
CA PHE A 427 16.52 -8.77 9.59
C PHE A 427 15.10 -8.38 9.17
N SER A 428 14.26 -9.37 8.80
CA SER A 428 12.86 -9.10 8.41
C SER A 428 12.01 -8.33 9.44
N PRO A 429 12.33 -8.31 10.76
CA PRO A 429 11.67 -7.42 11.70
C PRO A 429 11.90 -5.91 11.43
N PHE A 430 12.91 -5.58 10.63
CA PHE A 430 13.32 -4.21 10.30
C PHE A 430 13.14 -3.84 8.82
N LEU A 431 12.81 -4.85 7.97
CA LEU A 431 12.59 -4.70 6.52
C LEU A 431 11.12 -4.41 6.19
#